data_31d734cf727a6168a4e79193b05ce1a6
#
_entry.id   31d734cf727a6168a4e79193b05ce1a6
#
_cell.length_a   1.000
_cell.length_b   1.000
_cell.length_c   1.000
_cell.angle_alpha   90.00
_cell.angle_beta   90.00
_cell.angle_gamma   90.00
#
_symmetry.space_group_name_H-M   'P 1'
#
loop_
_entity.id
_entity.type
_entity.pdbx_description
1 polymer ?
#
loop_
_entity_poly.entity_id
_entity_poly.type
_entity_poly.pdbx_seq_one_letter_code
_entity_poly.pdbx_strand_id
1 'polypeptide(L)'
;MIDIQIKKVGLEDIADLQIIGRQTFAETFSQENSEEDMNQYLEEKFSVSQLKSELSDENSVFYFALVDTNIVGYLQGQFGRFPN
;
A
#
# COMPACT_ATOMS: atom_id res chain seq x y z
N MET A 1 1.26 7.17 25.42
CA MET A 1 1.32 5.87 24.74
C MET A 1 0.60 5.98 23.40
N ILE A 2 1.26 5.57 22.33
CA ILE A 2 0.67 5.65 20.99
C ILE A 2 -0.11 4.38 20.71
N ASP A 3 -1.38 4.54 20.40
CA ASP A 3 -2.22 3.41 19.97
C ASP A 3 -2.20 3.31 18.48
N ILE A 4 -1.73 2.18 17.97
CA ILE A 4 -1.76 1.91 16.54
C ILE A 4 -2.95 1.00 16.26
N GLN A 5 -3.81 1.44 15.36
CA GLN A 5 -4.96 0.65 14.93
C GLN A 5 -4.68 0.08 13.54
N ILE A 6 -5.14 -1.13 13.33
CA ILE A 6 -4.98 -1.79 12.03
C ILE A 6 -6.36 -1.94 11.41
N LYS A 7 -6.54 -1.40 10.21
CA LYS A 7 -7.81 -1.44 9.50
C LYS A 7 -7.63 -2.15 8.16
N LYS A 8 -8.51 -3.09 7.86
CA LYS A 8 -8.48 -3.77 6.57
C LYS A 8 -8.88 -2.81 5.46
N VAL A 9 -8.11 -2.79 4.38
CA VAL A 9 -8.35 -1.94 3.22
C VAL A 9 -9.40 -2.58 2.32
N GLY A 10 -10.40 -1.81 1.92
CA GLY A 10 -11.40 -2.25 0.95
C GLY A 10 -11.26 -1.53 -0.38
N LEU A 11 -12.13 -1.88 -1.33
CA LEU A 11 -12.11 -1.25 -2.65
C LEU A 11 -12.39 0.25 -2.59
N GLU A 12 -13.17 0.68 -1.61
CA GLU A 12 -13.47 2.09 -1.40
C GLU A 12 -12.26 2.88 -0.88
N ASP A 13 -11.23 2.18 -0.43
CA ASP A 13 -10.04 2.80 0.16
C ASP A 13 -8.87 2.90 -0.83
N ILE A 14 -9.10 2.61 -2.11
CA ILE A 14 -8.02 2.60 -3.10
C ILE A 14 -7.31 3.95 -3.18
N ALA A 15 -8.06 5.06 -3.15
CA ALA A 15 -7.43 6.39 -3.24
C ALA A 15 -6.47 6.63 -2.08
N ASP A 16 -6.87 6.27 -0.87
CA ASP A 16 -6.01 6.41 0.30
C ASP A 16 -4.80 5.48 0.23
N LEU A 17 -5.01 4.26 -0.27
CA LEU A 17 -3.91 3.32 -0.44
C LEU A 17 -2.90 3.82 -1.47
N GLN A 18 -3.36 4.44 -2.55
CA GLN A 18 -2.46 5.04 -3.54
C GLN A 18 -1.60 6.12 -2.90
N ILE A 19 -2.22 6.99 -2.11
CA ILE A 19 -1.51 8.11 -1.49
C ILE A 19 -0.45 7.61 -0.53
N ILE A 20 -0.83 6.75 0.42
CA ILE A 20 0.11 6.27 1.42
C ILE A 20 1.17 5.36 0.82
N GLY A 21 0.80 4.55 -0.17
CA GLY A 21 1.74 3.66 -0.83
C GLY A 21 2.80 4.43 -1.59
N ARG A 22 2.39 5.42 -2.38
CA ARG A 22 3.33 6.25 -3.14
C ARG A 22 4.25 7.03 -2.22
N GLN A 23 3.70 7.61 -1.17
CA GLN A 23 4.47 8.39 -0.21
C GLN A 23 5.52 7.53 0.49
N THR A 24 5.11 6.39 1.00
CA THR A 24 6.00 5.48 1.72
C THR A 24 7.11 4.94 0.82
N PHE A 25 6.74 4.57 -0.40
CA PHE A 25 7.71 4.03 -1.35
C PHE A 25 8.72 5.10 -1.77
N ALA A 26 8.23 6.31 -2.05
CA ALA A 26 9.11 7.42 -2.45
C ALA A 26 10.10 7.77 -1.35
N GLU A 27 9.67 7.78 -0.11
CA GLU A 27 10.55 8.05 1.02
C GLU A 27 11.67 7.02 1.14
N THR A 28 11.35 5.76 0.85
CA THR A 28 12.30 4.67 0.99
C THR A 28 13.31 4.64 -0.16
N PHE A 29 12.88 4.93 -1.38
CA PHE A 29 13.69 4.72 -2.57
C PHE A 29 14.10 5.98 -3.32
N SER A 30 13.75 7.16 -2.82
CA SER A 30 13.98 8.41 -3.54
C SER A 30 15.45 8.72 -3.80
N GLN A 31 16.34 8.17 -3.00
CA GLN A 31 17.77 8.43 -3.15
C GLN A 31 18.47 7.55 -4.18
N GLU A 32 17.82 6.47 -4.59
CA GLU A 32 18.42 5.49 -5.47
C GLU A 32 17.97 5.61 -6.92
N ASN A 33 16.86 6.28 -7.17
CA ASN A 33 16.26 6.35 -8.50
C ASN A 33 15.99 7.79 -8.90
N SER A 34 15.97 8.04 -10.21
CA SER A 34 15.58 9.35 -10.71
C SER A 34 14.09 9.57 -10.47
N GLU A 35 13.67 10.84 -10.41
CA GLU A 35 12.26 11.18 -10.22
C GLU A 35 11.37 10.61 -11.31
N GLU A 36 11.84 10.66 -12.55
CA GLU A 36 11.05 10.15 -13.67
C GLU A 36 10.83 8.64 -13.59
N ASP A 37 11.88 7.90 -13.30
CA ASP A 37 11.78 6.45 -13.16
C ASP A 37 10.90 6.08 -11.96
N MET A 38 11.05 6.80 -10.88
CA MET A 38 10.24 6.58 -9.68
C MET A 38 8.76 6.85 -9.96
N ASN A 39 8.46 7.95 -10.62
CA ASN A 39 7.07 8.29 -10.93
C ASN A 39 6.42 7.25 -11.84
N GLN A 40 7.15 6.79 -12.85
CA GLN A 40 6.63 5.77 -13.75
C GLN A 40 6.36 4.47 -13.01
N TYR A 41 7.29 4.06 -12.17
CA TYR A 41 7.14 2.84 -11.38
C TYR A 41 5.94 2.92 -10.45
N LEU A 42 5.78 4.07 -9.77
CA LEU A 42 4.68 4.27 -8.83
C LEU A 42 3.33 4.32 -9.54
N GLU A 43 3.28 4.91 -10.73
CA GLU A 43 2.05 4.93 -11.51
C GLU A 43 1.60 3.53 -11.89
N GLU A 44 2.53 2.66 -12.21
CA GLU A 44 2.20 1.29 -12.57
C GLU A 44 1.84 0.46 -11.35
N LYS A 45 2.65 0.55 -10.30
CA LYS A 45 2.48 -0.28 -9.10
C LYS A 45 1.24 0.11 -8.29
N PHE A 46 0.97 1.39 -8.20
CA PHE A 46 -0.14 1.91 -7.40
C PHE A 46 -1.26 2.47 -8.27
N SER A 47 -1.43 1.96 -9.48
CA SER A 47 -2.56 2.35 -10.31
C SER A 47 -3.85 1.79 -9.72
N VAL A 48 -4.97 2.43 -10.02
CA VAL A 48 -6.28 1.95 -9.57
C VAL A 48 -6.52 0.53 -10.05
N SER A 49 -6.20 0.23 -11.31
CA SER A 49 -6.36 -1.11 -11.87
C SER A 49 -5.57 -2.15 -11.10
N GLN A 50 -4.31 -1.85 -10.82
CA GLN A 50 -3.44 -2.78 -10.12
C GLN A 50 -3.93 -3.03 -8.70
N LEU A 51 -4.24 -1.98 -7.96
CA LEU A 51 -4.71 -2.11 -6.59
C LEU A 51 -6.07 -2.79 -6.53
N LYS A 52 -6.94 -2.48 -7.47
CA LYS A 52 -8.24 -3.12 -7.55
C LYS A 52 -8.10 -4.63 -7.77
N SER A 53 -7.18 -5.01 -8.65
CA SER A 53 -6.89 -6.42 -8.90
C SER A 53 -6.35 -7.11 -7.65
N GLU A 54 -5.43 -6.48 -6.96
CA GLU A 54 -4.86 -7.05 -5.74
C GLU A 54 -5.88 -7.14 -4.61
N LEU A 55 -6.71 -6.12 -4.45
CA LEU A 55 -7.74 -6.13 -3.42
C LEU A 55 -8.85 -7.13 -3.70
N SER A 56 -9.05 -7.48 -4.97
CA SER A 56 -10.03 -8.48 -5.37
C SER A 56 -9.49 -9.90 -5.27
N ASP A 57 -8.19 -10.06 -5.10
CA ASP A 57 -7.55 -11.36 -4.95
C ASP A 57 -7.81 -11.89 -3.54
N GLU A 58 -8.36 -13.07 -3.45
CA GLU A 58 -8.69 -13.70 -2.17
C GLU A 58 -7.44 -13.98 -1.31
N ASN A 59 -6.29 -14.11 -1.95
CA ASN A 59 -5.04 -14.42 -1.27
C ASN A 59 -4.23 -13.19 -0.89
N SER A 60 -4.69 -12.01 -1.27
CA SER A 60 -4.02 -10.77 -0.95
C SER A 60 -4.87 -9.92 -0.02
N VAL A 61 -4.25 -9.29 0.95
CA VAL A 61 -4.94 -8.39 1.85
C VAL A 61 -4.03 -7.22 2.19
N PHE A 62 -4.62 -6.04 2.25
CA PHE A 62 -3.92 -4.84 2.67
C PHE A 62 -4.53 -4.34 3.97
N TYR A 63 -3.69 -3.80 4.82
CA TYR A 63 -4.12 -3.16 6.07
C TYR A 63 -3.48 -1.79 6.16
N PHE A 64 -4.24 -0.83 6.68
CA PHE A 64 -3.70 0.46 7.06
C PHE A 64 -3.27 0.42 8.51
N ALA A 65 -2.15 1.06 8.81
CA ALA A 65 -1.76 1.35 10.18
C ALA A 65 -2.16 2.80 10.47
N LEU A 66 -2.95 3.00 11.51
CA LEU A 66 -3.47 4.33 11.84
C LEU A 66 -3.05 4.73 13.25
N VAL A 67 -2.73 6.01 13.39
CA VAL A 67 -2.49 6.63 14.69
C VAL A 67 -3.43 7.84 14.78
N ASP A 68 -4.33 7.84 15.75
CA ASP A 68 -5.32 8.90 15.91
C ASP A 68 -6.11 9.20 14.64
N THR A 69 -6.57 8.16 13.98
CA THR A 69 -7.32 8.20 12.71
C THR A 69 -6.49 8.62 11.50
N ASN A 70 -5.20 8.89 11.67
CA ASN A 70 -4.32 9.22 10.56
C ASN A 70 -3.62 7.98 10.05
N ILE A 71 -3.64 7.79 8.73
CA ILE A 71 -2.94 6.67 8.11
C ILE A 71 -1.44 6.99 8.09
N VAL A 72 -0.65 6.18 8.78
CA VAL A 72 0.79 6.38 8.86
C VAL A 72 1.58 5.34 8.07
N GLY A 73 0.92 4.29 7.61
CA GLY A 73 1.59 3.27 6.81
C GLY A 73 0.59 2.23 6.33
N TYR A 74 1.10 1.24 5.63
CA TYR A 74 0.26 0.13 5.19
C TYR A 74 1.06 -1.17 5.25
N LEU A 75 0.32 -2.28 5.32
CA LEU A 75 0.88 -3.62 5.33
C LEU A 75 0.18 -4.43 4.23
N GLN A 76 0.95 -5.26 3.55
CA GLN A 76 0.40 -6.19 2.59
C GLN A 76 0.74 -7.61 3.03
N GLY A 77 -0.29 -8.45 3.13
CA GLY A 77 -0.11 -9.86 3.44
C GLY A 77 -0.66 -10.72 2.33
N GLN A 78 -0.19 -11.94 2.26
CA GLN A 78 -0.73 -12.95 1.36
C GLN A 78 -1.06 -14.19 2.16
N PHE A 79 -2.24 -14.72 1.93
CA PHE A 79 -2.69 -15.93 2.57
C PHE A 79 -2.73 -17.05 1.55
N GLY A 80 -2.62 -18.26 2.05
CA GLY A 80 -2.84 -19.43 1.24
C GLY A 80 -1.61 -20.28 1.13
N ARG A 81 -0.75 -20.03 0.20
CA ARG A 81 0.37 -20.94 -0.02
C ARG A 81 1.63 -20.47 0.66
N PHE A 82 2.11 -21.29 1.53
CA PHE A 82 3.45 -21.14 2.05
C PHE A 82 4.36 -22.12 1.33
N PRO A 83 5.49 -21.66 0.85
CA PRO A 83 6.47 -22.57 0.27
C PRO A 83 7.05 -23.41 1.40
N ASN A 84 6.77 -24.63 1.35
CA ASN A 84 7.36 -25.55 2.32
C ASN A 84 8.29 -26.47 1.61
#